data_a11fe7e47addfb2fbf785fc10f779d11
#
_entry.id   a11fe7e47addfb2fbf785fc10f779d11
#
_cell.length_a   1.000
_cell.length_b   1.000
_cell.length_c   1.000
_cell.angle_alpha   90.00
_cell.angle_beta   90.00
_cell.angle_gamma   90.00
#
_symmetry.space_group_name_H-M   'P 1'
#
loop_
_entity.id
_entity.type
_entity.pdbx_description
1 polymer ?
#
loop_
_entity_poly.entity_id
_entity_poly.type
_entity_poly.pdbx_seq_one_letter_code
_entity_poly.pdbx_strand_id
1 'polypeptide(L)'
;MIPKTEIYYATRKTARAHVYITKGVGRVRINNIPVEMIPQEIAREVILSPLEISGDLRNKVDISVRVKGGGFMGQASAAATAISRALTGWTKTKKEPREHPLTKSAREDLRKRIAEFDKYLISGDARRKEPKKFGGPGARRRKQKSYR
;
A
#
# COMPACT_ATOMS: atom_id res chain seq x y z
N MET A 1 -16.85 20.58 -13.14
CA MET A 1 -16.98 19.72 -11.93
C MET A 1 -15.64 19.03 -11.71
N ILE A 2 -15.00 19.21 -10.56
CA ILE A 2 -13.76 18.48 -10.25
C ILE A 2 -14.18 17.05 -9.91
N PRO A 3 -13.64 16.01 -10.60
CA PRO A 3 -13.99 14.63 -10.30
C PRO A 3 -13.60 14.34 -8.83
N LYS A 4 -14.54 13.84 -8.05
CA LYS A 4 -14.29 13.40 -6.68
C LYS A 4 -13.50 12.08 -6.72
N THR A 5 -12.19 12.19 -6.79
CA THR A 5 -11.29 11.03 -6.79
C THR A 5 -11.26 10.44 -5.39
N GLU A 6 -11.55 9.16 -5.26
CA GLU A 6 -11.41 8.46 -3.98
C GLU A 6 -9.94 8.21 -3.64
N ILE A 7 -9.62 8.39 -2.36
CA ILE A 7 -8.26 8.22 -1.85
C ILE A 7 -8.20 6.92 -1.05
N TYR A 8 -7.33 6.03 -1.47
CA TYR A 8 -7.01 4.82 -0.73
C TYR A 8 -5.68 4.99 -0.01
N TYR A 9 -5.58 4.42 1.19
CA TYR A 9 -4.37 4.56 1.98
C TYR A 9 -3.94 3.25 2.61
N ALA A 10 -2.64 3.11 2.82
CA ALA A 10 -2.05 2.04 3.61
C ALA A 10 -0.82 2.53 4.38
N THR A 11 -0.46 1.80 5.40
CA THR A 11 0.71 2.11 6.22
C THR A 11 1.53 0.84 6.47
N ARG A 12 2.84 0.97 6.47
CA ARG A 12 3.76 -0.09 6.87
C ARG A 12 4.82 0.48 7.83
N LYS A 13 4.74 0.12 9.11
CA LYS A 13 5.54 0.75 10.18
C LYS A 13 5.33 2.27 10.18
N THR A 14 6.34 3.06 9.82
CA THR A 14 6.28 4.53 9.73
C THR A 14 5.99 5.04 8.32
N ALA A 15 6.08 4.19 7.29
CA ALA A 15 5.76 4.55 5.92
C ALA A 15 4.24 4.68 5.73
N ARG A 16 3.82 5.70 4.98
CA ARG A 16 2.42 5.98 4.64
C ARG A 16 2.30 6.16 3.14
N ALA A 17 1.33 5.48 2.53
CA ALA A 17 1.01 5.59 1.11
C ALA A 17 -0.43 6.05 0.93
N HIS A 18 -0.63 6.99 0.01
CA HIS A 18 -1.93 7.47 -0.45
C HIS A 18 -2.02 7.23 -1.96
N VAL A 19 -3.09 6.60 -2.40
CA VAL A 19 -3.31 6.23 -3.79
C VAL A 19 -4.55 6.93 -4.33
N TYR A 20 -4.40 7.51 -5.50
CA TYR A 20 -5.45 8.07 -6.33
C TYR A 20 -5.61 7.17 -7.54
N ILE A 21 -6.83 6.73 -7.83
CA ILE A 21 -7.16 5.89 -8.96
C ILE A 21 -8.14 6.61 -9.87
N THR A 22 -7.85 6.65 -11.17
CA THR A 22 -8.69 7.26 -12.20
C THR A 22 -8.81 6.33 -13.41
N LYS A 23 -9.80 6.55 -14.26
CA LYS A 23 -9.84 5.89 -15.57
C LYS A 23 -8.63 6.32 -16.39
N GLY A 24 -7.95 5.39 -17.06
CA GLY A 24 -6.74 5.71 -17.79
C GLY A 24 -6.25 4.58 -18.70
N VAL A 25 -4.96 4.58 -18.97
CA VAL A 25 -4.27 3.69 -19.91
C VAL A 25 -3.20 2.79 -19.25
N GLY A 26 -3.26 2.66 -17.93
CA GLY A 26 -2.35 1.78 -17.18
C GLY A 26 -1.10 2.46 -16.62
N ARG A 27 -1.06 3.79 -16.54
CA ARG A 27 0.09 4.51 -16.00
C ARG A 27 0.14 4.43 -14.49
N VAL A 28 1.27 3.95 -13.95
CA VAL A 28 1.49 3.88 -12.49
C VAL A 28 2.68 4.74 -12.10
N ARG A 29 2.45 5.70 -11.21
CA ARG A 29 3.50 6.64 -10.75
C ARG A 29 3.58 6.66 -9.24
N ILE A 30 4.81 6.64 -8.72
CA ILE A 30 5.10 6.76 -7.28
C ILE A 30 5.92 8.03 -7.06
N ASN A 31 5.38 8.99 -6.31
CA ASN A 31 5.96 10.32 -6.13
C ASN A 31 6.34 10.96 -7.47
N ASN A 32 5.45 10.87 -8.48
CA ASN A 32 5.61 11.32 -9.87
C ASN A 32 6.62 10.55 -10.73
N ILE A 33 7.33 9.56 -10.20
CA ILE A 33 8.26 8.69 -10.93
C ILE A 33 7.49 7.47 -11.42
N PRO A 34 7.58 7.08 -12.71
CA PRO A 34 7.03 5.81 -13.20
C PRO A 34 7.59 4.63 -12.41
N VAL A 35 6.77 3.61 -12.15
CA VAL A 35 7.17 2.47 -11.31
C VAL A 35 8.38 1.73 -11.91
N GLU A 36 8.49 1.69 -13.22
CA GLU A 36 9.56 1.04 -13.97
C GLU A 36 10.93 1.69 -13.73
N MET A 37 10.94 2.98 -13.38
CA MET A 37 12.17 3.77 -13.16
C MET A 37 12.65 3.78 -11.71
N ILE A 38 12.00 3.02 -10.82
CA ILE A 38 12.43 2.91 -9.42
C ILE A 38 13.76 2.13 -9.39
N PRO A 39 14.85 2.72 -8.81
CA PRO A 39 16.19 2.14 -8.91
C PRO A 39 16.34 0.84 -8.08
N GLN A 40 15.60 0.71 -6.97
CA GLN A 40 15.65 -0.47 -6.12
C GLN A 40 14.78 -1.59 -6.70
N GLU A 41 15.40 -2.61 -7.29
CA GLU A 41 14.74 -3.73 -7.96
C GLU A 41 13.72 -4.45 -7.05
N ILE A 42 14.14 -4.87 -5.86
CA ILE A 42 13.27 -5.56 -4.91
C ILE A 42 12.04 -4.71 -4.53
N ALA A 43 12.24 -3.40 -4.33
CA ALA A 43 11.12 -2.50 -4.02
C ALA A 43 10.16 -2.36 -5.21
N ARG A 44 10.70 -2.30 -6.43
CA ARG A 44 9.93 -2.25 -7.69
C ARG A 44 9.08 -3.51 -7.87
N GLU A 45 9.65 -4.69 -7.67
CA GLU A 45 8.92 -5.97 -7.76
C GLU A 45 7.77 -6.07 -6.76
N VAL A 46 8.02 -5.68 -5.51
CA VAL A 46 6.95 -5.64 -4.47
C VAL A 46 5.79 -4.74 -4.89
N ILE A 47 6.07 -3.61 -5.55
CA ILE A 47 5.03 -2.70 -6.02
C ILE A 47 4.33 -3.25 -7.27
N LEU A 48 5.05 -3.94 -8.13
CA LEU A 48 4.51 -4.54 -9.35
C LEU A 48 3.59 -5.74 -9.06
N SER A 49 3.83 -6.52 -7.99
CA SER A 49 3.04 -7.72 -7.68
C SER A 49 1.51 -7.52 -7.76
N PRO A 50 0.87 -6.53 -7.13
CA PRO A 50 -0.58 -6.36 -7.25
C PRO A 50 -1.02 -5.91 -8.64
N LEU A 51 -0.14 -5.27 -9.42
CA LEU A 51 -0.42 -4.85 -10.79
C LEU A 51 -0.38 -6.03 -11.76
N GLU A 52 0.55 -6.97 -11.58
CA GLU A 52 0.64 -8.20 -12.35
C GLU A 52 -0.56 -9.12 -12.09
N ILE A 53 -0.96 -9.28 -10.82
CA ILE A 53 -2.16 -10.04 -10.45
C ILE A 53 -3.43 -9.44 -11.09
N SER A 54 -3.47 -8.10 -11.29
CA SER A 54 -4.61 -7.43 -11.92
C SER A 54 -4.72 -7.69 -13.43
N GLY A 55 -3.65 -8.12 -14.10
CA GLY A 55 -3.64 -8.39 -15.53
C GLY A 55 -4.19 -7.23 -16.36
N ASP A 56 -5.12 -7.51 -17.27
CA ASP A 56 -5.72 -6.51 -18.19
C ASP A 56 -6.48 -5.38 -17.49
N LEU A 57 -6.90 -5.56 -16.24
CA LEU A 57 -7.56 -4.52 -15.48
C LEU A 57 -6.64 -3.34 -15.19
N ARG A 58 -5.31 -3.58 -15.12
CA ARG A 58 -4.29 -2.53 -15.00
C ARG A 58 -4.40 -1.50 -16.11
N ASN A 59 -4.64 -1.95 -17.35
CA ASN A 59 -4.66 -1.10 -18.54
C ASN A 59 -5.88 -0.15 -18.60
N LYS A 60 -6.87 -0.33 -17.73
CA LYS A 60 -8.08 0.48 -17.66
C LYS A 60 -8.00 1.63 -16.65
N VAL A 61 -6.91 1.70 -15.87
CA VAL A 61 -6.79 2.63 -14.76
C VAL A 61 -5.42 3.28 -14.70
N ASP A 62 -5.39 4.56 -14.35
CA ASP A 62 -4.17 5.29 -14.01
C ASP A 62 -4.08 5.41 -12.48
N ILE A 63 -2.91 5.12 -11.94
CA ILE A 63 -2.66 5.06 -10.49
C ILE A 63 -1.54 6.05 -10.13
N SER A 64 -1.86 7.00 -9.25
CA SER A 64 -0.87 7.92 -8.69
C SER A 64 -0.73 7.66 -7.20
N VAL A 65 0.49 7.36 -6.77
CA VAL A 65 0.82 7.02 -5.38
C VAL A 65 1.72 8.09 -4.79
N ARG A 66 1.34 8.62 -3.63
CA ARG A 66 2.20 9.48 -2.80
C ARG A 66 2.64 8.71 -1.58
N VAL A 67 3.96 8.57 -1.40
CA VAL A 67 4.54 7.82 -0.29
C VAL A 67 5.45 8.72 0.52
N LYS A 68 5.35 8.63 1.85
CA LYS A 68 6.19 9.40 2.79
C LYS A 68 6.56 8.56 4.02
N GLY A 69 7.74 8.84 4.56
CA GLY A 69 8.25 8.27 5.81
C GLY A 69 8.76 6.84 5.68
N GLY A 70 9.46 6.37 6.70
CA GLY A 70 10.06 5.03 6.73
C GLY A 70 11.22 4.83 5.75
N GLY A 71 11.65 3.59 5.60
CA GLY A 71 12.65 3.19 4.62
C GLY A 71 12.02 2.71 3.30
N PHE A 72 12.84 2.56 2.26
CA PHE A 72 12.40 2.21 0.90
C PHE A 72 11.53 0.94 0.83
N MET A 73 11.88 -0.15 1.55
CA MET A 73 11.05 -1.36 1.60
C MET A 73 9.73 -1.15 2.33
N GLY A 74 9.72 -0.32 3.39
CA GLY A 74 8.48 0.05 4.07
C GLY A 74 7.56 0.86 3.17
N GLN A 75 8.13 1.75 2.36
CA GLN A 75 7.41 2.53 1.36
C GLN A 75 6.86 1.62 0.25
N ALA A 76 7.66 0.69 -0.28
CA ALA A 76 7.24 -0.27 -1.29
C ALA A 76 6.05 -1.13 -0.79
N SER A 77 6.17 -1.73 0.40
CA SER A 77 5.09 -2.52 0.99
C SER A 77 3.82 -1.70 1.26
N ALA A 78 3.96 -0.45 1.74
CA ALA A 78 2.82 0.43 1.93
C ALA A 78 2.16 0.81 0.60
N ALA A 79 2.96 1.07 -0.45
CA ALA A 79 2.47 1.36 -1.80
C ALA A 79 1.73 0.15 -2.39
N ALA A 80 2.30 -1.05 -2.34
CA ALA A 80 1.68 -2.28 -2.82
C ALA A 80 0.32 -2.53 -2.14
N THR A 81 0.25 -2.43 -0.81
CA THR A 81 -1.02 -2.55 -0.06
C THR A 81 -2.02 -1.48 -0.45
N ALA A 82 -1.60 -0.23 -0.63
CA ALA A 82 -2.49 0.87 -1.01
C ALA A 82 -3.01 0.71 -2.46
N ILE A 83 -2.17 0.25 -3.39
CA ILE A 83 -2.55 -0.09 -4.77
C ILE A 83 -3.57 -1.23 -4.78
N SER A 84 -3.33 -2.32 -4.04
CA SER A 84 -4.27 -3.44 -3.92
C SER A 84 -5.64 -3.00 -3.40
N ARG A 85 -5.66 -2.12 -2.40
CA ARG A 85 -6.89 -1.51 -1.89
C ARG A 85 -7.59 -0.63 -2.92
N ALA A 86 -6.83 0.16 -3.66
CA ALA A 86 -7.37 1.00 -4.72
C ALA A 86 -7.98 0.16 -5.85
N LEU A 87 -7.31 -0.88 -6.32
CA LEU A 87 -7.79 -1.78 -7.37
C LEU A 87 -9.05 -2.55 -6.95
N THR A 88 -9.12 -2.99 -5.69
CA THR A 88 -10.27 -3.74 -5.15
C THR A 88 -11.39 -2.86 -4.62
N GLY A 89 -11.18 -1.54 -4.54
CA GLY A 89 -12.13 -0.62 -3.91
C GLY A 89 -12.33 -0.87 -2.41
N TRP A 90 -11.36 -1.48 -1.73
CA TRP A 90 -11.50 -1.84 -0.33
C TRP A 90 -11.25 -0.63 0.57
N THR A 91 -12.21 -0.37 1.48
CA THR A 91 -12.07 0.66 2.52
C THR A 91 -12.30 0.03 3.90
N LYS A 92 -11.68 0.59 4.95
CA LYS A 92 -11.90 0.12 6.33
C LYS A 92 -13.35 0.21 6.77
N THR A 93 -14.09 1.18 6.26
CA THR A 93 -15.50 1.42 6.60
C THR A 93 -16.46 0.53 5.82
N LYS A 94 -15.95 -0.37 4.97
CA LYS A 94 -16.74 -1.27 4.10
C LYS A 94 -17.80 -0.55 3.24
N LYS A 95 -17.69 0.77 3.09
CA LYS A 95 -18.56 1.53 2.20
C LYS A 95 -18.12 1.31 0.76
N GLU A 96 -19.06 1.09 -0.12
CA GLU A 96 -18.76 1.02 -1.54
C GLU A 96 -18.28 2.38 -2.06
N PRO A 97 -17.25 2.38 -2.92
CA PRO A 97 -16.78 3.61 -3.55
C PRO A 97 -17.89 4.18 -4.46
N ARG A 98 -18.09 5.50 -4.40
CA ARG A 98 -19.14 6.19 -5.19
C ARG A 98 -18.82 6.18 -6.68
N GLU A 99 -17.57 6.41 -7.03
CA GLU A 99 -17.08 6.47 -8.41
C GLU A 99 -15.78 5.66 -8.53
N HIS A 100 -15.90 4.39 -8.90
CA HIS A 100 -14.72 3.56 -9.11
C HIS A 100 -14.56 3.23 -10.60
N PRO A 101 -13.35 3.31 -11.19
CA PRO A 101 -13.14 3.05 -12.61
C PRO A 101 -13.42 1.59 -13.02
N LEU A 102 -13.28 0.64 -12.09
CA LEU A 102 -13.56 -0.77 -12.33
C LEU A 102 -14.95 -1.18 -11.84
N THR A 103 -15.60 -2.12 -12.55
CA THR A 103 -16.89 -2.69 -12.17
C THR A 103 -16.80 -3.48 -10.86
N LYS A 104 -17.94 -3.61 -10.16
CA LYS A 104 -18.01 -4.32 -8.87
C LYS A 104 -17.56 -5.79 -9.00
N SER A 105 -18.06 -6.50 -10.02
CA SER A 105 -17.68 -7.90 -10.27
C SER A 105 -16.17 -8.05 -10.46
N ALA A 106 -15.55 -7.23 -11.32
CA ALA A 106 -14.11 -7.27 -11.57
C ALA A 106 -13.28 -6.99 -10.30
N ARG A 107 -13.77 -6.10 -9.41
CA ARG A 107 -13.12 -5.81 -8.13
C ARG A 107 -13.20 -6.97 -7.14
N GLU A 108 -14.34 -7.66 -7.08
CA GLU A 108 -14.54 -8.83 -6.22
C GLU A 108 -13.67 -10.01 -6.66
N ASP A 109 -13.60 -10.29 -7.96
CA ASP A 109 -12.74 -11.33 -8.52
C ASP A 109 -11.26 -11.02 -8.28
N LEU A 110 -10.85 -9.77 -8.51
CA LEU A 110 -9.49 -9.33 -8.22
C LEU A 110 -9.15 -9.44 -6.72
N ARG A 111 -10.10 -9.13 -5.86
CA ARG A 111 -9.94 -9.28 -4.41
C ARG A 111 -9.68 -10.72 -4.00
N LYS A 112 -10.35 -11.70 -4.61
CA LYS A 112 -10.12 -13.12 -4.37
C LYS A 112 -8.70 -13.51 -4.79
N ARG A 113 -8.28 -13.16 -6.02
CA ARG A 113 -6.94 -13.45 -6.54
C ARG A 113 -5.83 -12.84 -5.66
N ILE A 114 -5.96 -11.58 -5.25
CA ILE A 114 -4.98 -10.93 -4.37
C ILE A 114 -4.97 -11.62 -2.99
N ALA A 115 -6.11 -12.01 -2.44
CA ALA A 115 -6.18 -12.68 -1.14
C ALA A 115 -5.58 -14.10 -1.16
N GLU A 116 -5.68 -14.80 -2.28
CA GLU A 116 -5.03 -16.10 -2.50
C GLU A 116 -3.50 -15.97 -2.56
N PHE A 117 -3.01 -14.90 -3.21
CA PHE A 117 -1.57 -14.63 -3.29
C PHE A 117 -1.02 -14.15 -1.94
N ASP A 118 -1.56 -13.08 -1.39
CA ASP A 118 -1.19 -12.56 -0.07
C ASP A 118 -2.34 -11.75 0.55
N LYS A 119 -2.88 -12.27 1.65
CA LYS A 119 -3.92 -11.58 2.43
C LYS A 119 -3.48 -10.23 3.00
N TYR A 120 -2.19 -10.03 3.25
CA TYR A 120 -1.66 -8.78 3.81
C TYR A 120 -1.62 -7.64 2.79
N LEU A 121 -1.69 -7.92 1.49
CA LEU A 121 -1.85 -6.89 0.47
C LEU A 121 -3.17 -6.12 0.60
N ILE A 122 -4.20 -6.73 1.20
CA ILE A 122 -5.49 -6.07 1.44
C ILE A 122 -5.60 -5.61 2.89
N SER A 123 -5.40 -6.52 3.87
CA SER A 123 -5.55 -6.20 5.29
C SER A 123 -4.46 -5.24 5.80
N GLY A 124 -3.25 -5.36 5.25
CA GLY A 124 -2.06 -4.64 5.73
C GLY A 124 -1.44 -5.32 6.96
N ASP A 125 -0.27 -4.83 7.37
CA ASP A 125 0.47 -5.33 8.52
C ASP A 125 0.47 -4.26 9.63
N ALA A 126 -0.11 -4.61 10.77
CA ALA A 126 -0.24 -3.72 11.91
C ALA A 126 1.00 -3.68 12.81
N ARG A 127 2.01 -4.53 12.59
CA ARG A 127 3.21 -4.61 13.43
C ARG A 127 3.99 -3.29 13.43
N ARG A 128 4.24 -2.76 14.65
CA ARG A 128 5.01 -1.53 14.86
C ARG A 128 6.06 -1.76 15.92
N LYS A 129 7.14 -0.97 15.89
CA LYS A 129 8.14 -0.96 16.96
C LYS A 129 7.50 -0.43 18.25
N GLU A 130 7.66 -1.19 19.34
CA GLU A 130 7.23 -0.72 20.68
C GLU A 130 8.03 0.53 21.08
N PRO A 131 7.38 1.52 21.71
CA PRO A 131 8.09 2.70 22.20
C PRO A 131 9.05 2.32 23.33
N LYS A 132 10.19 3.00 23.36
CA LYS A 132 11.18 2.88 24.45
C LYS A 132 10.50 3.27 25.77
N LYS A 133 10.81 2.55 26.85
CA LYS A 133 10.39 2.85 28.22
C LYS A 133 11.58 3.34 29.06
N PHE A 134 11.31 4.05 30.14
CA PHE A 134 12.34 4.45 31.08
C PHE A 134 13.05 3.23 31.71
N GLY A 135 14.29 3.39 32.16
CA GLY A 135 15.08 2.34 32.83
C GLY A 135 15.75 1.37 31.88
N GLY A 136 15.80 1.65 30.56
CA GLY A 136 16.51 0.81 29.59
C GLY A 136 16.64 1.43 28.21
N PRO A 137 17.51 0.85 27.34
CA PRO A 137 17.73 1.33 25.99
C PRO A 137 16.60 0.96 25.01
N GLY A 138 15.68 0.10 25.39
CA GLY A 138 14.57 -0.37 24.54
C GLY A 138 13.24 -0.50 25.28
N ALA A 139 12.23 -1.03 24.61
CA ALA A 139 10.91 -1.24 25.18
C ALA A 139 10.90 -2.29 26.31
N ARG A 140 11.69 -3.35 26.13
CA ARG A 140 11.77 -4.50 27.04
C ARG A 140 13.17 -4.72 27.62
N ARG A 141 14.22 -4.19 26.97
CA ARG A 141 15.59 -4.30 27.45
C ARG A 141 15.84 -3.28 28.56
N ARG A 142 16.26 -3.76 29.74
CA ARG A 142 16.62 -2.93 30.90
C ARG A 142 18.12 -2.61 30.89
N LYS A 143 18.51 -1.55 31.59
CA LYS A 143 19.94 -1.31 31.89
C LYS A 143 20.46 -2.41 32.79
N GLN A 144 21.73 -2.74 32.59
CA GLN A 144 22.45 -3.65 33.49
C GLN A 144 22.52 -3.00 34.87
N LYS A 145 22.15 -3.74 35.89
CA LYS A 145 22.33 -3.30 37.28
C LYS A 145 23.78 -3.49 37.69
N SER A 146 24.35 -2.46 38.28
CA SER A 146 25.63 -2.56 38.94
C SER A 146 25.38 -2.55 40.46
N TYR A 147 25.84 -3.60 41.12
CA TYR A 147 25.81 -3.71 42.58
C TYR A 147 27.25 -3.44 43.06
N ARG A 148 27.51 -2.23 43.52
CA ARG A 148 28.74 -1.85 44.15
C ARG A 148 28.43 -1.23 45.50
#